data_cd20ace173eef674c6ae0f12619673d4
#
_entry.id   cd20ace173eef674c6ae0f12619673d4
#
_cell.length_a   1.000
_cell.length_b   1.000
_cell.length_c   1.000
_cell.angle_alpha   90.00
_cell.angle_beta   90.00
_cell.angle_gamma   90.00
#
_symmetry.space_group_name_H-M   'P 1'
#
loop_
_entity.id
_entity.type
_entity.pdbx_description
1 polymer ?
#
loop_
_entity_poly.entity_id
_entity_poly.type
_entity_poly.pdbx_seq_one_letter_code
_entity_poly.pdbx_strand_id
1 'polypeptide(L)'
;WAIITDQLKLFFSGDSGYFSGFKTIGQRLGPFDITLIETGAYNELWADIHMQPEQSLRAHLDLQGQHMIPIHNSSFDLAMHNWHEPLERLEAAAKAYQVSLLTPIFGQALSLIHPEPLTTQKRWWKSMMAETTYTEEVLRLD
;
A
#
# COMPACT_ATOMS: atom_id res chain seq x y z
N TRP A 1 -11.29 2.39 -8.99
CA TRP A 1 -11.19 3.17 -10.21
C TRP A 1 -10.11 2.61 -11.12
N ALA A 2 -10.37 2.49 -12.43
CA ALA A 2 -9.36 2.22 -13.44
C ALA A 2 -9.21 3.47 -14.33
N ILE A 3 -7.99 4.03 -14.37
CA ILE A 3 -7.63 5.15 -15.24
C ILE A 3 -6.77 4.57 -16.36
N ILE A 4 -7.28 4.65 -17.59
CA ILE A 4 -6.65 4.04 -18.76
C ILE A 4 -6.42 5.13 -19.81
N THR A 5 -5.17 5.30 -20.19
CA THR A 5 -4.72 6.18 -21.27
C THR A 5 -3.93 5.38 -22.28
N ASP A 6 -3.50 6.00 -23.37
CA ASP A 6 -2.64 5.35 -24.37
C ASP A 6 -1.24 5.00 -23.81
N GLN A 7 -0.83 5.62 -22.70
CA GLN A 7 0.51 5.51 -22.13
C GLN A 7 0.55 4.85 -20.75
N LEU A 8 -0.56 4.82 -20.03
CA LEU A 8 -0.60 4.38 -18.64
C LEU A 8 -1.94 3.76 -18.28
N LYS A 9 -1.89 2.63 -17.59
CA LYS A 9 -3.03 2.01 -16.90
C LYS A 9 -2.80 2.02 -15.41
N LEU A 10 -3.65 2.71 -14.68
CA LEU A 10 -3.58 2.84 -13.23
C LEU A 10 -4.86 2.29 -12.60
N PHE A 11 -4.72 1.53 -11.53
CA PHE A 11 -5.83 1.10 -10.69
C PHE A 11 -5.73 1.73 -9.30
N PHE A 12 -6.85 2.22 -8.78
CA PHE A 12 -7.00 2.76 -7.44
C PHE A 12 -8.13 2.01 -6.73
N SER A 13 -7.82 1.33 -5.62
CA SER A 13 -8.79 0.51 -4.89
C SER A 13 -9.85 1.35 -4.18
N GLY A 14 -9.47 2.52 -3.64
CA GLY A 14 -10.23 3.13 -2.55
C GLY A 14 -10.19 2.21 -1.32
N ASP A 15 -11.10 2.42 -0.37
CA ASP A 15 -11.30 1.56 0.77
C ASP A 15 -12.07 0.32 0.32
N SER A 16 -11.51 -0.86 0.57
CA SER A 16 -12.11 -2.13 0.13
C SER A 16 -11.50 -3.31 0.87
N GLY A 17 -12.33 -4.20 1.36
CA GLY A 17 -11.91 -5.56 1.68
C GLY A 17 -11.52 -6.33 0.42
N TYR A 18 -10.83 -7.46 0.59
CA TYR A 18 -10.48 -8.32 -0.55
C TYR A 18 -11.72 -9.05 -1.06
N PHE A 19 -11.90 -9.05 -2.39
CA PHE A 19 -12.94 -9.80 -3.08
C PHE A 19 -12.47 -10.30 -4.45
N SER A 20 -13.11 -11.35 -4.95
CA SER A 20 -12.73 -12.00 -6.22
C SER A 20 -12.86 -11.11 -7.47
N GLY A 21 -13.53 -9.98 -7.36
CA GLY A 21 -13.67 -9.00 -8.43
C GLY A 21 -12.35 -8.40 -8.89
N PHE A 22 -11.32 -8.32 -8.03
CA PHE A 22 -9.97 -7.89 -8.45
C PHE A 22 -9.43 -8.74 -9.59
N LYS A 23 -9.61 -10.06 -9.52
CA LYS A 23 -9.20 -10.98 -10.59
C LYS A 23 -9.99 -10.73 -11.89
N THR A 24 -11.28 -10.50 -11.78
CA THR A 24 -12.12 -10.19 -12.95
C THR A 24 -11.70 -8.87 -13.60
N ILE A 25 -11.39 -7.85 -12.79
CA ILE A 25 -10.90 -6.56 -13.28
C ILE A 25 -9.56 -6.74 -13.98
N GLY A 26 -8.62 -7.47 -13.38
CA GLY A 26 -7.32 -7.77 -13.99
C GLY A 26 -7.44 -8.49 -15.33
N GLN A 27 -8.34 -9.48 -15.43
CA GLN A 27 -8.59 -10.19 -16.68
C GLN A 27 -9.20 -9.31 -17.79
N ARG A 28 -10.02 -8.32 -17.43
CA ARG A 28 -10.74 -7.48 -18.38
C ARG A 28 -9.97 -6.23 -18.79
N LEU A 29 -9.24 -5.63 -17.86
CA LEU A 29 -8.63 -4.30 -18.02
C LEU A 29 -7.11 -4.30 -17.86
N GLY A 30 -6.57 -5.33 -17.19
CA GLY A 30 -5.13 -5.47 -16.95
C GLY A 30 -4.32 -5.79 -18.23
N PRO A 31 -3.01 -5.94 -18.12
CA PRO A 31 -2.24 -5.60 -16.92
C PRO A 31 -2.27 -4.10 -16.62
N PHE A 32 -2.12 -3.74 -15.34
CA PHE A 32 -1.97 -2.35 -14.89
C PHE A 32 -0.50 -2.02 -14.66
N ASP A 33 -0.05 -0.85 -15.10
CA ASP A 33 1.31 -0.38 -14.84
C ASP A 33 1.49 -0.07 -13.36
N ILE A 34 0.50 0.59 -12.76
CA ILE A 34 0.50 0.96 -11.34
C ILE A 34 -0.81 0.54 -10.70
N THR A 35 -0.71 -0.05 -9.51
CA THR A 35 -1.86 -0.27 -8.63
C THR A 35 -1.65 0.48 -7.32
N LEU A 36 -2.61 1.32 -6.95
CA LEU A 36 -2.70 1.96 -5.64
C LEU A 36 -3.71 1.15 -4.83
N ILE A 37 -3.20 0.36 -3.88
CA ILE A 37 -4.01 -0.60 -3.13
C ILE A 37 -4.03 -0.21 -1.66
N GLU A 38 -5.22 -0.12 -1.11
CA GLU A 38 -5.45 0.06 0.32
C GLU A 38 -4.69 -1.02 1.11
N THR A 39 -3.98 -0.60 2.15
CA THR A 39 -3.11 -1.46 2.95
C THR A 39 -3.00 -0.90 4.38
N GLY A 40 -4.10 -0.75 5.08
CA GLY A 40 -4.09 -0.22 6.44
C GLY A 40 -5.45 -0.27 7.09
N ALA A 41 -5.52 0.11 8.36
CA ALA A 41 -6.75 0.13 9.15
C ALA A 41 -7.49 -1.21 9.21
N TYR A 42 -6.83 -2.34 8.94
CA TYR A 42 -7.43 -3.66 8.94
C TYR A 42 -7.73 -4.17 10.35
N ASN A 43 -8.82 -4.91 10.46
CA ASN A 43 -9.19 -5.66 11.66
C ASN A 43 -10.15 -6.80 11.28
N GLU A 44 -10.18 -7.86 12.08
CA GLU A 44 -11.09 -8.99 11.86
C GLU A 44 -12.56 -8.57 11.93
N LEU A 45 -12.88 -7.54 12.73
CA LEU A 45 -14.26 -7.05 12.91
C LEU A 45 -14.82 -6.32 11.67
N TRP A 46 -13.94 -5.90 10.74
CA TRP A 46 -14.35 -5.22 9.51
C TRP A 46 -13.49 -5.62 8.30
N ALA A 47 -13.20 -6.92 8.22
CA ALA A 47 -12.39 -7.51 7.14
C ALA A 47 -12.96 -7.27 5.73
N ASP A 48 -14.27 -7.02 5.62
CA ASP A 48 -14.94 -6.69 4.36
C ASP A 48 -14.69 -5.23 3.91
N ILE A 49 -14.14 -4.39 4.79
CA ILE A 49 -13.93 -2.96 4.53
C ILE A 49 -12.44 -2.69 4.24
N HIS A 50 -11.53 -3.30 5.02
CA HIS A 50 -10.09 -3.07 4.92
C HIS A 50 -9.32 -4.38 4.79
N MET A 51 -8.40 -4.41 3.82
CA MET A 51 -7.55 -5.58 3.54
C MET A 51 -6.39 -5.69 4.52
N GLN A 52 -6.06 -6.91 4.94
CA GLN A 52 -4.75 -7.20 5.49
C GLN A 52 -3.67 -7.03 4.42
N PRO A 53 -2.40 -6.73 4.79
CA PRO A 53 -1.32 -6.49 3.82
C PRO A 53 -1.12 -7.62 2.81
N GLU A 54 -1.29 -8.86 3.22
CA GLU A 54 -1.19 -10.02 2.34
C GLU A 54 -2.36 -10.10 1.33
N GLN A 55 -3.54 -9.64 1.75
CA GLN A 55 -4.71 -9.53 0.87
C GLN A 55 -4.55 -8.39 -0.13
N SER A 56 -3.94 -7.27 0.28
CA SER A 56 -3.60 -6.15 -0.61
C SER A 56 -2.62 -6.59 -1.69
N LEU A 57 -1.59 -7.37 -1.31
CA LEU A 57 -0.68 -7.98 -2.29
C LEU A 57 -1.42 -8.94 -3.24
N ARG A 58 -2.33 -9.76 -2.72
CA ARG A 58 -3.14 -10.65 -3.53
C ARG A 58 -4.00 -9.89 -4.54
N ALA A 59 -4.62 -8.78 -4.11
CA ALA A 59 -5.39 -7.91 -5.01
C ALA A 59 -4.51 -7.34 -6.13
N HIS A 60 -3.29 -6.88 -5.82
CA HIS A 60 -2.32 -6.45 -6.81
C HIS A 60 -1.99 -7.53 -7.85
N LEU A 61 -1.73 -8.76 -7.41
CA LEU A 61 -1.44 -9.89 -8.30
C LEU A 61 -2.65 -10.26 -9.16
N ASP A 62 -3.85 -10.27 -8.58
CA ASP A 62 -5.09 -10.54 -9.29
C ASP A 62 -5.41 -9.46 -10.35
N LEU A 63 -5.03 -8.21 -10.10
CA LEU A 63 -5.09 -7.09 -11.05
C LEU A 63 -4.01 -7.15 -12.14
N GLN A 64 -3.06 -8.08 -12.04
CA GLN A 64 -1.88 -8.17 -12.92
C GLN A 64 -1.05 -6.86 -12.92
N GLY A 65 -0.88 -6.26 -11.73
CA GLY A 65 -0.11 -5.03 -11.57
C GLY A 65 1.38 -5.23 -11.77
N GLN A 66 2.07 -4.25 -12.38
CA GLN A 66 3.53 -4.24 -12.50
C GLN A 66 4.20 -3.63 -11.27
N HIS A 67 3.70 -2.49 -10.82
CA HIS A 67 4.18 -1.79 -9.63
C HIS A 67 3.04 -1.57 -8.64
N MET A 68 3.30 -1.81 -7.36
CA MET A 68 2.33 -1.60 -6.29
C MET A 68 2.73 -0.40 -5.43
N ILE A 69 1.79 0.50 -5.17
CA ILE A 69 1.90 1.57 -4.19
C ILE A 69 0.84 1.32 -3.11
N PRO A 70 1.24 1.02 -1.86
CA PRO A 70 0.29 0.91 -0.76
C PRO A 70 -0.23 2.29 -0.39
N ILE A 71 -1.54 2.38 -0.22
CA ILE A 71 -2.24 3.59 0.21
C ILE A 71 -3.03 3.34 1.49
N HIS A 72 -3.63 4.37 2.07
CA HIS A 72 -4.45 4.29 3.27
C HIS A 72 -3.69 3.75 4.50
N ASN A 73 -2.42 4.14 4.65
CA ASN A 73 -1.57 3.68 5.75
C ASN A 73 -0.70 4.82 6.31
N SER A 74 -0.08 4.57 7.44
CA SER A 74 1.01 5.36 8.04
C SER A 74 0.69 6.81 8.44
N SER A 75 -0.56 7.29 8.36
CA SER A 75 -0.94 8.64 8.77
C SER A 75 -1.54 8.69 10.17
N PHE A 76 -2.31 7.66 10.54
CA PHE A 76 -3.01 7.59 11.82
C PHE A 76 -3.10 6.14 12.29
N ASP A 77 -3.16 5.94 13.61
CA ASP A 77 -3.52 4.68 14.23
C ASP A 77 -5.06 4.54 14.23
N LEU A 78 -5.60 4.00 13.15
CA LEU A 78 -7.05 3.83 12.96
C LEU A 78 -7.55 2.43 13.34
N ALA A 79 -6.65 1.51 13.68
CA ALA A 79 -6.96 0.12 14.01
C ALA A 79 -6.04 -0.41 15.12
N MET A 80 -6.17 -1.69 15.45
CA MET A 80 -5.45 -2.33 16.56
C MET A 80 -4.03 -2.77 16.19
N HIS A 81 -3.48 -2.30 15.07
CA HIS A 81 -2.11 -2.54 14.65
C HIS A 81 -1.27 -1.25 14.73
N ASN A 82 0.04 -1.38 14.89
CA ASN A 82 0.96 -0.25 14.86
C ASN A 82 0.94 0.43 13.47
N TRP A 83 1.14 1.74 13.42
CA TRP A 83 1.09 2.53 12.19
C TRP A 83 2.04 2.04 11.07
N HIS A 84 3.18 1.45 11.44
CA HIS A 84 4.20 0.95 10.52
C HIS A 84 4.00 -0.52 10.10
N GLU A 85 3.23 -1.29 10.86
CA GLU A 85 3.03 -2.74 10.64
C GLU A 85 2.53 -3.06 9.23
N PRO A 86 1.58 -2.31 8.63
CA PRO A 86 1.12 -2.57 7.27
C PRO A 86 2.27 -2.60 6.25
N LEU A 87 3.20 -1.64 6.33
CA LEU A 87 4.33 -1.56 5.41
C LEU A 87 5.35 -2.67 5.65
N GLU A 88 5.61 -3.07 6.89
CA GLU A 88 6.53 -4.16 7.21
C GLU A 88 6.02 -5.51 6.72
N ARG A 89 4.74 -5.81 6.98
CA ARG A 89 4.10 -7.04 6.48
C ARG A 89 4.03 -7.08 4.97
N LEU A 90 3.62 -5.96 4.34
CA LEU A 90 3.55 -5.87 2.89
C LEU A 90 4.93 -6.02 2.23
N GLU A 91 5.98 -5.40 2.78
CA GLU A 91 7.35 -5.54 2.26
C GLU A 91 7.83 -6.99 2.30
N ALA A 92 7.57 -7.69 3.41
CA ALA A 92 7.92 -9.09 3.55
C ALA A 92 7.20 -9.97 2.50
N ALA A 93 5.89 -9.75 2.31
CA ALA A 93 5.09 -10.44 1.33
C ALA A 93 5.53 -10.10 -0.12
N ALA A 94 5.73 -8.82 -0.44
CA ALA A 94 6.18 -8.38 -1.76
C ALA A 94 7.54 -8.98 -2.14
N LYS A 95 8.46 -9.10 -1.19
CA LYS A 95 9.74 -9.77 -1.40
C LYS A 95 9.56 -11.26 -1.73
N ALA A 96 8.68 -11.96 -1.02
CA ALA A 96 8.43 -13.38 -1.24
C ALA A 96 7.84 -13.67 -2.63
N TYR A 97 6.99 -12.77 -3.13
CA TYR A 97 6.33 -12.89 -4.43
C TYR A 97 7.02 -12.10 -5.55
N GLN A 98 8.19 -11.49 -5.28
CA GLN A 98 8.98 -10.71 -6.25
C GLN A 98 8.20 -9.51 -6.85
N VAL A 99 7.30 -8.92 -6.07
CA VAL A 99 6.50 -7.76 -6.49
C VAL A 99 7.32 -6.49 -6.36
N SER A 100 7.24 -5.63 -7.38
CA SER A 100 7.81 -4.29 -7.35
C SER A 100 6.98 -3.37 -6.46
N LEU A 101 7.39 -3.24 -5.21
CA LEU A 101 6.75 -2.41 -4.21
C LEU A 101 7.38 -1.01 -4.17
N LEU A 102 6.58 0.02 -4.37
CA LEU A 102 6.97 1.41 -4.29
C LEU A 102 6.38 2.04 -3.03
N THR A 103 7.23 2.59 -2.19
CA THR A 103 6.84 3.21 -0.92
C THR A 103 7.31 4.66 -0.87
N PRO A 104 6.69 5.57 -1.64
CA PRO A 104 7.07 6.97 -1.60
C PRO A 104 6.82 7.56 -0.21
N ILE A 105 7.71 8.43 0.24
CA ILE A 105 7.43 9.26 1.41
C ILE A 105 6.38 10.31 1.03
N PHE A 106 5.58 10.76 1.99
CA PHE A 106 4.55 11.78 1.76
C PHE A 106 5.15 13.02 1.11
N GLY A 107 4.55 13.45 -0.02
CA GLY A 107 5.04 14.56 -0.84
C GLY A 107 6.12 14.21 -1.86
N GLN A 108 6.64 12.98 -1.89
CA GLN A 108 7.59 12.55 -2.90
C GLN A 108 6.90 12.40 -4.26
N ALA A 109 7.40 13.12 -5.27
CA ALA A 109 6.94 12.96 -6.64
C ALA A 109 7.49 11.67 -7.26
N LEU A 110 6.63 10.91 -7.95
CA LEU A 110 7.00 9.78 -8.78
C LEU A 110 6.62 10.07 -10.23
N SER A 111 7.56 9.89 -11.15
CA SER A 111 7.27 9.96 -12.59
C SER A 111 6.82 8.57 -13.06
N LEU A 112 5.58 8.45 -13.53
CA LEU A 112 5.00 7.19 -13.95
C LEU A 112 5.10 6.91 -15.44
N ILE A 113 5.48 7.92 -16.25
CA ILE A 113 5.44 7.87 -17.72
C ILE A 113 6.86 7.83 -18.32
N HIS A 114 7.89 8.14 -17.56
CA HIS A 114 9.27 8.14 -18.05
C HIS A 114 9.91 6.75 -17.98
N PRO A 115 10.83 6.41 -18.92
CA PRO A 115 11.54 5.14 -18.92
C PRO A 115 12.55 4.98 -17.76
N GLU A 116 12.79 6.03 -16.98
CA GLU A 116 13.62 5.97 -15.79
C GLU A 116 13.03 5.01 -14.75
N PRO A 117 13.87 4.20 -14.08
CA PRO A 117 13.38 3.30 -13.03
C PRO A 117 12.63 4.07 -11.95
N LEU A 118 11.44 3.59 -11.58
CA LEU A 118 10.72 4.13 -10.45
C LEU A 118 11.48 3.81 -9.16
N THR A 119 11.91 4.85 -8.45
CA THR A 119 12.68 4.72 -7.21
C THR A 119 11.98 5.44 -6.07
N THR A 120 12.00 4.81 -4.91
CA THR A 120 11.49 5.39 -3.68
C THR A 120 12.53 5.24 -2.57
N GLN A 121 12.43 6.08 -1.55
CA GLN A 121 13.21 5.89 -0.34
C GLN A 121 12.69 4.64 0.38
N LYS A 122 13.45 3.56 0.28
CA LYS A 122 13.08 2.29 0.89
C LYS A 122 13.10 2.39 2.43
N ARG A 123 12.05 1.86 3.05
CA ARG A 123 11.96 1.71 4.51
C ARG A 123 12.07 3.02 5.29
N TRP A 124 11.59 4.13 4.71
CA TRP A 124 11.59 5.43 5.38
C TRP A 124 10.91 5.38 6.77
N TRP A 125 9.90 4.52 6.92
CA TRP A 125 9.19 4.35 8.20
C TRP A 125 10.10 3.82 9.31
N LYS A 126 11.17 3.07 9.02
CA LYS A 126 12.11 2.56 10.03
C LYS A 126 12.89 3.66 10.73
N SER A 127 13.27 4.71 10.02
CA SER A 127 13.90 5.87 10.64
C SER A 127 12.91 6.63 11.53
N MET A 128 11.66 6.75 11.11
CA MET A 128 10.62 7.41 11.91
C MET A 128 10.22 6.60 13.15
N MET A 129 10.23 5.27 13.09
CA MET A 129 10.01 4.41 14.26
C MET A 129 11.03 4.69 15.38
N ALA A 130 12.29 4.93 15.02
CA ALA A 130 13.35 5.22 16.01
C ALA A 130 13.18 6.60 16.66
N GLU A 131 12.52 7.55 15.97
CA GLU A 131 12.25 8.90 16.48
C GLU A 131 10.98 8.97 17.34
N THR A 132 10.07 7.99 17.22
CA THR A 132 8.79 7.93 17.94
C THR A 132 8.89 7.22 19.29
N THR A 133 10.05 7.21 19.95
CA THR A 133 10.13 6.94 21.37
C THR A 133 9.53 8.14 22.10
N TYR A 134 8.20 8.10 22.30
CA TYR A 134 7.54 8.97 23.27
C TYR A 134 8.20 8.68 24.61
N THR A 135 8.98 9.61 25.11
CA THR A 135 9.38 9.59 26.53
C THR A 135 8.08 9.74 27.33
N GLU A 136 7.83 8.85 28.28
CA GLU A 136 6.66 8.88 29.19
C GLU A 136 6.51 10.22 29.95
N GLU A 137 7.43 11.13 29.81
CA GLU A 137 7.41 12.47 30.41
C GLU A 137 6.37 13.42 29.83
N VAL A 138 5.85 13.18 28.61
CA VAL A 138 4.89 14.09 27.96
C VAL A 138 3.45 13.85 28.42
N LEU A 139 3.16 12.79 29.14
CA LEU A 139 1.79 12.44 29.58
C LEU A 139 1.49 12.79 31.04
N ARG A 140 2.35 13.53 31.73
CA ARG A 140 2.02 14.10 33.03
C ARG A 140 1.34 15.45 32.80
N LEU A 141 0.01 15.40 32.75
CA LEU A 141 -0.82 16.56 33.01
C LEU A 141 -0.78 16.79 34.53
N ASP A 142 0.01 17.76 34.97
CA ASP A 142 -0.06 18.29 36.33
C ASP A 142 -1.39 19.05 36.56
#